data_9f97d8b3cbd5d1dfb1d3b2d2f877f464
#
_entry.id   9f97d8b3cbd5d1dfb1d3b2d2f877f464
#
_cell.length_a   1.000
_cell.length_b   1.000
_cell.length_c   1.000
_cell.angle_alpha   90.00
_cell.angle_beta   90.00
_cell.angle_gamma   90.00
#
_symmetry.space_group_name_H-M   'P 1'
#
loop_
_entity.id
_entity.type
_entity.pdbx_description
1 polymer ?
#
loop_
_entity_poly.entity_id
_entity_poly.type
_entity_poly.pdbx_seq_one_letter_code
_entity_poly.pdbx_strand_id
1 'polypeptide(L)'
;LLNLLPVTHSDKQVVHDQLESTAKITGVPRAILGDHGGDLHGGVTLFCESHPETTSLYDMTHKAATLLKARLNKDIRWISFCSQAGQTKVKVQQTELAFLMPPSQRSKARDMNLASLLRWGKAILSVLDRQPENVLRHGTTERLEEKYGWLRAFRNDLALWSEYQTLLENSIDEIRRHGYSQSSGYQVALRVQPHLQTVAGRELKDQVLTFIADETASLAAGERLPGSSEPLESSLGKLKSFEGDFDKSGFTSLLPAFGALVGRLTPEMIYEALVSVPGKNVKHWITQHLGQTFLSKRRLALQN
;
A
#
# COMPACT_ATOMS: atom_id res chain seq x y z
N LEU A 1 7.28 16.52 9.62
CA LEU A 1 8.37 15.61 9.97
C LEU A 1 8.89 16.01 11.35
N LEU A 2 8.78 15.12 12.33
CA LEU A 2 9.21 15.37 13.70
C LEU A 2 10.64 14.89 13.94
N ASN A 3 10.97 13.75 13.34
CA ASN A 3 12.28 13.15 13.47
C ASN A 3 12.65 12.39 12.20
N LEU A 4 13.92 12.31 11.88
CA LEU A 4 14.51 11.52 10.81
C LEU A 4 15.83 10.95 11.29
N LEU A 5 15.80 9.72 11.78
CA LEU A 5 16.95 9.04 12.36
C LEU A 5 17.41 7.91 11.43
N PRO A 6 18.53 8.08 10.73
CA PRO A 6 19.09 7.02 9.92
C PRO A 6 19.64 5.92 10.81
N VAL A 7 19.30 4.68 10.48
CA VAL A 7 19.79 3.50 11.18
C VAL A 7 20.37 2.48 10.20
N THR A 8 21.38 1.73 10.64
CA THR A 8 21.98 0.65 9.84
C THR A 8 21.30 -0.69 10.09
N HIS A 9 20.58 -0.80 11.20
CA HIS A 9 19.81 -1.97 11.60
C HIS A 9 18.51 -1.47 12.24
N SER A 10 17.42 -2.18 12.04
CA SER A 10 16.13 -1.92 12.68
C SER A 10 15.72 -3.16 13.45
N ASP A 11 15.30 -2.96 14.69
CA ASP A 11 14.62 -3.93 15.53
C ASP A 11 13.65 -3.20 16.47
N LYS A 12 12.92 -3.95 17.27
CA LYS A 12 11.91 -3.38 18.17
C LYS A 12 12.49 -2.39 19.18
N GLN A 13 13.74 -2.59 19.64
CA GLN A 13 14.37 -1.68 20.59
C GLN A 13 14.76 -0.36 19.96
N VAL A 14 15.32 -0.41 18.76
CA VAL A 14 15.63 0.80 17.96
C VAL A 14 14.37 1.63 17.72
N VAL A 15 13.26 0.99 17.37
CA VAL A 15 11.98 1.69 17.14
C VAL A 15 11.47 2.30 18.46
N HIS A 16 11.49 1.56 19.56
CA HIS A 16 11.11 2.05 20.89
C HIS A 16 11.94 3.29 21.27
N ASP A 17 13.27 3.23 21.17
CA ASP A 17 14.17 4.32 21.56
C ASP A 17 13.96 5.58 20.69
N GLN A 18 13.62 5.39 19.40
CA GLN A 18 13.25 6.49 18.49
C GLN A 18 11.92 7.13 18.90
N LEU A 19 10.93 6.34 19.30
CA LEU A 19 9.65 6.84 19.80
C LEU A 19 9.85 7.63 21.11
N GLU A 20 10.62 7.10 22.06
CA GLU A 20 10.98 7.79 23.31
C GLU A 20 11.71 9.12 23.03
N SER A 21 12.68 9.10 22.13
CA SER A 21 13.38 10.32 21.71
C SER A 21 12.45 11.36 21.10
N THR A 22 11.49 10.92 20.31
CA THR A 22 10.50 11.81 19.68
C THR A 22 9.52 12.34 20.71
N ALA A 23 9.06 11.50 21.65
CA ALA A 23 8.14 11.89 22.73
C ALA A 23 8.75 12.96 23.66
N LYS A 24 10.07 12.96 23.87
CA LYS A 24 10.78 14.03 24.62
C LYS A 24 10.68 15.39 23.94
N ILE A 25 10.49 15.44 22.64
CA ILE A 25 10.40 16.68 21.85
C ILE A 25 8.93 17.14 21.73
N THR A 26 8.00 16.21 21.52
CA THR A 26 6.61 16.50 21.15
C THR A 26 5.61 16.26 22.27
N GLY A 27 6.01 15.63 23.34
CA GLY A 27 5.12 15.01 24.31
C GLY A 27 4.69 13.61 23.86
N VAL A 28 4.12 12.85 24.78
CA VAL A 28 3.62 11.48 24.54
C VAL A 28 2.41 11.54 23.61
N PRO A 29 2.40 10.79 22.49
CA PRO A 29 1.29 10.83 21.54
C PRO A 29 0.06 10.09 22.07
N ARG A 30 -1.14 10.56 21.73
CA ARG A 30 -2.39 9.85 22.04
C ARG A 30 -2.50 8.53 21.27
N ALA A 31 -1.95 8.46 20.05
CA ALA A 31 -1.96 7.25 19.24
C ALA A 31 -0.75 7.17 18.31
N ILE A 32 -0.33 5.95 18.00
CA ILE A 32 0.68 5.63 17.00
C ILE A 32 0.04 4.73 15.97
N LEU A 33 -0.03 5.20 14.71
CA LEU A 33 -0.58 4.46 13.58
C LEU A 33 0.56 3.84 12.75
N GLY A 34 0.50 2.54 12.50
CA GLY A 34 1.50 1.82 11.72
C GLY A 34 0.97 0.66 10.90
N ASP A 35 1.83 0.02 10.13
CA ASP A 35 1.53 -1.16 9.30
C ASP A 35 1.71 -2.50 10.03
N HIS A 36 2.08 -2.46 11.31
CA HIS A 36 2.38 -3.63 12.14
C HIS A 36 3.46 -4.57 11.54
N GLY A 37 4.40 -4.04 10.76
CA GLY A 37 5.64 -4.75 10.45
C GLY A 37 6.36 -5.17 11.74
N GLY A 38 7.03 -6.33 11.75
CA GLY A 38 7.49 -6.98 12.98
C GLY A 38 8.26 -6.06 13.94
N ASP A 39 9.25 -5.33 13.44
CA ASP A 39 10.08 -4.41 14.26
C ASP A 39 9.26 -3.21 14.73
N LEU A 40 8.45 -2.62 13.83
CA LEU A 40 7.61 -1.47 14.12
C LEU A 40 6.57 -1.81 15.19
N HIS A 41 5.84 -2.91 14.97
CA HIS A 41 4.83 -3.36 15.94
C HIS A 41 5.43 -3.66 17.30
N GLY A 42 6.56 -4.39 17.33
CA GLY A 42 7.26 -4.69 18.58
C GLY A 42 7.73 -3.43 19.33
N GLY A 43 8.27 -2.45 18.62
CA GLY A 43 8.72 -1.19 19.22
C GLY A 43 7.56 -0.33 19.72
N VAL A 44 6.45 -0.25 18.96
CA VAL A 44 5.23 0.45 19.41
C VAL A 44 4.62 -0.24 20.62
N THR A 45 4.62 -1.58 20.69
CA THR A 45 4.13 -2.32 21.85
C THR A 45 4.92 -1.97 23.10
N LEU A 46 6.27 -2.00 23.04
CA LEU A 46 7.13 -1.61 24.15
C LEU A 46 6.88 -0.15 24.59
N PHE A 47 6.67 0.76 23.64
CA PHE A 47 6.36 2.15 23.93
C PHE A 47 5.01 2.29 24.66
N CYS A 48 3.96 1.59 24.21
CA CYS A 48 2.65 1.60 24.85
C CYS A 48 2.66 0.94 26.25
N GLU A 49 3.53 -0.03 26.50
CA GLU A 49 3.74 -0.59 27.85
C GLU A 49 4.26 0.47 28.84
N SER A 50 5.14 1.38 28.35
CA SER A 50 5.66 2.50 29.16
C SER A 50 4.71 3.70 29.21
N HIS A 51 3.84 3.84 28.21
CA HIS A 51 2.90 4.96 28.03
C HIS A 51 1.47 4.42 27.79
N PRO A 52 0.77 3.95 28.83
CA PRO A 52 -0.55 3.29 28.69
C PRO A 52 -1.65 4.22 28.16
N GLU A 53 -1.44 5.54 28.16
CA GLU A 53 -2.31 6.53 27.53
C GLU A 53 -2.23 6.53 25.98
N THR A 54 -1.16 5.95 25.42
CA THR A 54 -0.95 5.84 23.98
C THR A 54 -1.62 4.60 23.41
N THR A 55 -2.44 4.76 22.38
CA THR A 55 -3.06 3.64 21.66
C THR A 55 -2.26 3.29 20.41
N SER A 56 -1.91 2.00 20.25
CA SER A 56 -1.40 1.48 18.98
C SER A 56 -2.55 1.23 18.03
N LEU A 57 -2.49 1.80 16.82
CA LEU A 57 -3.49 1.64 15.77
C LEU A 57 -2.90 0.98 14.54
N TYR A 58 -3.66 0.08 13.93
CA TYR A 58 -3.27 -0.54 12.68
C TYR A 58 -3.90 0.16 11.47
N ASP A 59 -3.09 0.43 10.44
CA ASP A 59 -3.57 1.02 9.18
C ASP A 59 -4.62 0.12 8.52
N MET A 60 -5.78 0.71 8.19
CA MET A 60 -6.90 0.00 7.58
C MET A 60 -6.54 -0.57 6.20
N THR A 61 -5.72 0.13 5.41
CA THR A 61 -5.30 -0.32 4.07
C THR A 61 -4.44 -1.58 4.17
N HIS A 62 -3.49 -1.60 5.12
CA HIS A 62 -2.64 -2.77 5.37
C HIS A 62 -3.45 -3.94 5.92
N LYS A 63 -4.40 -3.69 6.82
CA LYS A 63 -5.30 -4.74 7.33
C LYS A 63 -6.16 -5.33 6.22
N ALA A 64 -6.76 -4.49 5.39
CA ALA A 64 -7.56 -4.93 4.25
C ALA A 64 -6.75 -5.79 3.28
N ALA A 65 -5.51 -5.37 2.96
CA ALA A 65 -4.60 -6.15 2.14
C ALA A 65 -4.28 -7.52 2.77
N THR A 66 -4.08 -7.58 4.08
CA THR A 66 -3.83 -8.83 4.81
C THR A 66 -5.03 -9.78 4.76
N LEU A 67 -6.25 -9.25 4.98
CA LEU A 67 -7.49 -10.04 4.91
C LEU A 67 -7.73 -10.60 3.51
N LEU A 68 -7.53 -9.77 2.48
CA LEU A 68 -7.66 -10.17 1.08
C LEU A 68 -6.64 -11.26 0.71
N LYS A 69 -5.39 -11.04 1.09
CA LYS A 69 -4.30 -11.98 0.85
C LYS A 69 -4.53 -13.34 1.50
N ALA A 70 -5.01 -13.35 2.74
CA ALA A 70 -5.33 -14.60 3.44
C ALA A 70 -6.40 -15.44 2.72
N ARG A 71 -7.34 -14.79 2.03
CA ARG A 71 -8.38 -15.47 1.22
C ARG A 71 -7.86 -15.91 -0.14
N LEU A 72 -7.22 -15.01 -0.88
CA LEU A 72 -6.80 -15.28 -2.26
C LEU A 72 -5.62 -16.24 -2.35
N ASN A 73 -4.68 -16.24 -1.40
CA ASN A 73 -3.54 -17.14 -1.44
C ASN A 73 -3.92 -18.64 -1.25
N LYS A 74 -5.08 -18.90 -0.67
CA LYS A 74 -5.63 -20.25 -0.47
C LYS A 74 -6.66 -20.62 -1.53
N ASP A 75 -7.08 -19.68 -2.36
CA ASP A 75 -8.09 -19.88 -3.38
C ASP A 75 -7.45 -20.45 -4.66
N ILE A 76 -7.62 -21.76 -4.87
CA ILE A 76 -7.11 -22.46 -6.06
C ILE A 76 -7.69 -21.85 -7.34
N ARG A 77 -8.93 -21.36 -7.32
CA ARG A 77 -9.58 -20.70 -8.47
C ARG A 77 -8.88 -19.39 -8.80
N TRP A 78 -8.54 -18.58 -7.79
CA TRP A 78 -7.75 -17.36 -7.97
C TRP A 78 -6.37 -17.63 -8.57
N ILE A 79 -5.66 -18.61 -8.04
CA ILE A 79 -4.33 -19.03 -8.52
C ILE A 79 -4.41 -19.46 -9.98
N SER A 80 -5.41 -20.29 -10.32
CA SER A 80 -5.65 -20.74 -11.69
C SER A 80 -5.99 -19.58 -12.64
N PHE A 81 -6.86 -18.66 -12.21
CA PHE A 81 -7.21 -17.44 -12.97
C PHE A 81 -5.96 -16.60 -13.29
N CYS A 82 -5.13 -16.32 -12.29
CA CYS A 82 -3.89 -15.56 -12.48
C CYS A 82 -2.94 -16.26 -13.46
N SER A 83 -2.80 -17.58 -13.36
CA SER A 83 -1.98 -18.38 -14.27
C SER A 83 -2.50 -18.30 -15.71
N GLN A 84 -3.79 -18.50 -15.93
CA GLN A 84 -4.41 -18.45 -17.26
C GLN A 84 -4.36 -17.04 -17.86
N ALA A 85 -4.55 -15.99 -17.05
CA ALA A 85 -4.36 -14.61 -17.48
C ALA A 85 -2.90 -14.36 -17.94
N GLY A 86 -1.91 -14.85 -17.19
CA GLY A 86 -0.50 -14.76 -17.58
C GLY A 86 -0.21 -15.48 -18.91
N GLN A 87 -0.71 -16.69 -19.09
CA GLN A 87 -0.58 -17.46 -20.34
C GLN A 87 -1.27 -16.76 -21.51
N THR A 88 -2.48 -16.22 -21.28
CA THR A 88 -3.23 -15.48 -22.30
C THR A 88 -2.45 -14.25 -22.74
N LYS A 89 -1.82 -13.52 -21.80
CA LYS A 89 -0.97 -12.38 -22.15
C LYS A 89 0.12 -12.74 -23.15
N VAL A 90 0.85 -13.82 -22.92
CA VAL A 90 1.91 -14.30 -23.82
C VAL A 90 1.34 -14.68 -25.18
N LYS A 91 0.17 -15.33 -25.21
CA LYS A 91 -0.47 -15.81 -26.45
C LYS A 91 -1.06 -14.70 -27.33
N VAL A 92 -1.35 -13.50 -26.76
CA VAL A 92 -2.05 -12.43 -27.52
C VAL A 92 -1.19 -11.20 -27.75
N GLN A 93 -0.08 -11.01 -27.04
CA GLN A 93 0.74 -9.78 -27.09
C GLN A 93 1.29 -9.43 -28.48
N GLN A 94 1.39 -10.40 -29.39
CA GLN A 94 1.90 -10.24 -30.76
C GLN A 94 0.85 -10.58 -31.82
N THR A 95 -0.42 -10.50 -31.45
CA THR A 95 -1.55 -10.79 -32.35
C THR A 95 -2.43 -9.57 -32.52
N GLU A 96 -3.38 -9.67 -33.43
CA GLU A 96 -4.45 -8.68 -33.68
C GLU A 96 -5.30 -8.38 -32.43
N LEU A 97 -5.27 -9.26 -31.41
CA LEU A 97 -5.98 -9.12 -30.13
C LEU A 97 -5.14 -8.51 -29.01
N ALA A 98 -3.94 -7.99 -29.29
CA ALA A 98 -3.06 -7.40 -28.29
C ALA A 98 -3.71 -6.27 -27.47
N PHE A 99 -4.67 -5.53 -28.03
CA PHE A 99 -5.41 -4.48 -27.33
C PHE A 99 -6.34 -4.99 -26.22
N LEU A 100 -6.68 -6.30 -26.22
CA LEU A 100 -7.42 -6.97 -25.16
C LEU A 100 -6.52 -7.69 -24.15
N MET A 101 -5.24 -7.46 -24.20
CA MET A 101 -4.24 -8.14 -23.38
C MET A 101 -4.50 -7.97 -21.87
N PRO A 102 -4.33 -9.04 -21.06
CA PRO A 102 -4.39 -8.94 -19.60
C PRO A 102 -3.37 -7.94 -19.05
N PRO A 103 -3.69 -7.24 -17.96
CA PRO A 103 -2.74 -6.38 -17.28
C PRO A 103 -1.53 -7.17 -16.79
N SER A 104 -0.40 -6.47 -16.66
CA SER A 104 0.83 -7.07 -16.13
C SER A 104 0.65 -7.44 -14.66
N GLN A 105 1.02 -8.66 -14.32
CA GLN A 105 1.01 -9.15 -12.94
C GLN A 105 2.40 -8.98 -12.33
N ARG A 106 2.50 -8.22 -11.25
CA ARG A 106 3.75 -8.10 -10.47
C ARG A 106 3.74 -9.17 -9.38
N SER A 107 4.76 -10.05 -9.38
CA SER A 107 4.83 -11.21 -8.47
C SER A 107 4.80 -10.84 -6.97
N LYS A 108 5.39 -9.69 -6.60
CA LYS A 108 5.43 -9.20 -5.21
C LYS A 108 4.17 -8.45 -4.76
N ALA A 109 3.26 -8.12 -5.68
CA ALA A 109 2.09 -7.30 -5.41
C ALA A 109 0.83 -7.86 -6.10
N ARG A 110 0.67 -9.18 -6.12
CA ARG A 110 -0.48 -9.83 -6.78
C ARG A 110 -1.81 -9.30 -6.26
N ASP A 111 -1.87 -9.06 -4.96
CA ASP A 111 -3.09 -8.58 -4.29
C ASP A 111 -3.42 -7.13 -4.67
N MET A 112 -2.40 -6.30 -4.95
CA MET A 112 -2.57 -4.93 -5.43
C MET A 112 -3.00 -4.83 -6.91
N ASN A 113 -2.86 -5.92 -7.69
CA ASN A 113 -3.30 -5.97 -9.08
C ASN A 113 -4.74 -6.49 -9.22
N LEU A 114 -5.41 -6.84 -8.12
CA LEU A 114 -6.75 -7.41 -8.13
C LEU A 114 -7.72 -6.55 -8.93
N ALA A 115 -7.80 -5.26 -8.64
CA ALA A 115 -8.72 -4.33 -9.29
C ALA A 115 -8.56 -4.31 -10.82
N SER A 116 -7.33 -4.29 -11.31
CA SER A 116 -7.05 -4.27 -12.76
C SER A 116 -7.39 -5.60 -13.43
N LEU A 117 -7.07 -6.72 -12.77
CA LEU A 117 -7.40 -8.05 -13.27
C LEU A 117 -8.91 -8.33 -13.29
N LEU A 118 -9.63 -7.93 -12.24
CA LEU A 118 -11.09 -8.09 -12.18
C LEU A 118 -11.78 -7.22 -13.22
N ARG A 119 -11.35 -5.96 -13.37
CA ARG A 119 -11.88 -5.06 -14.40
C ARG A 119 -11.66 -5.62 -15.79
N TRP A 120 -10.45 -6.10 -16.07
CA TRP A 120 -10.11 -6.77 -17.32
C TRP A 120 -10.97 -8.02 -17.56
N GLY A 121 -11.03 -8.93 -16.59
CA GLY A 121 -11.80 -10.17 -16.72
C GLY A 121 -13.28 -9.93 -17.01
N LYS A 122 -13.90 -8.98 -16.29
CA LYS A 122 -15.30 -8.58 -16.52
C LYS A 122 -15.50 -7.93 -17.90
N ALA A 123 -14.57 -7.08 -18.33
CA ALA A 123 -14.63 -6.45 -19.65
C ALA A 123 -14.55 -7.49 -20.76
N ILE A 124 -13.64 -8.45 -20.66
CA ILE A 124 -13.54 -9.53 -21.65
C ILE A 124 -14.77 -10.42 -21.64
N LEU A 125 -15.32 -10.79 -20.47
CA LEU A 125 -16.60 -11.52 -20.44
C LEU A 125 -17.71 -10.76 -21.13
N SER A 126 -17.80 -9.44 -20.95
CA SER A 126 -18.77 -8.60 -21.66
C SER A 126 -18.54 -8.60 -23.19
N VAL A 127 -17.27 -8.61 -23.63
CA VAL A 127 -16.93 -8.74 -25.07
C VAL A 127 -17.36 -10.10 -25.62
N LEU A 128 -17.08 -11.19 -24.89
CA LEU A 128 -17.48 -12.54 -25.30
C LEU A 128 -19.00 -12.70 -25.37
N ASP A 129 -19.75 -12.05 -24.48
CA ASP A 129 -21.21 -12.13 -24.43
C ASP A 129 -21.89 -11.26 -25.50
N ARG A 130 -21.38 -10.07 -25.75
CA ARG A 130 -22.02 -9.05 -26.61
C ARG A 130 -21.47 -9.03 -28.04
N GLN A 131 -20.24 -9.51 -28.21
CA GLN A 131 -19.55 -9.54 -29.53
C GLN A 131 -19.62 -8.19 -30.25
N PRO A 132 -19.15 -7.07 -29.68
CA PRO A 132 -19.34 -5.76 -30.25
C PRO A 132 -18.57 -5.61 -31.58
N GLU A 133 -19.17 -4.96 -32.57
CA GLU A 133 -18.60 -4.80 -33.92
C GLU A 133 -17.22 -4.17 -33.97
N ASN A 134 -16.96 -3.21 -33.06
CA ASN A 134 -15.65 -2.56 -32.96
C ASN A 134 -14.53 -3.53 -32.55
N VAL A 135 -14.85 -4.62 -31.87
CA VAL A 135 -13.89 -5.70 -31.53
C VAL A 135 -13.82 -6.70 -32.67
N LEU A 136 -14.98 -7.09 -33.27
CA LEU A 136 -15.04 -8.03 -34.38
C LEU A 136 -14.37 -7.53 -35.65
N ARG A 137 -14.16 -6.21 -35.82
CA ARG A 137 -13.32 -5.65 -36.88
C ARG A 137 -11.83 -6.06 -36.79
N HIS A 138 -11.36 -6.47 -35.62
CA HIS A 138 -9.98 -6.83 -35.37
C HIS A 138 -9.75 -8.32 -35.15
N GLY A 139 -10.81 -9.10 -34.86
CA GLY A 139 -10.70 -10.53 -34.65
C GLY A 139 -12.08 -11.21 -34.75
N THR A 140 -12.10 -12.47 -35.19
CA THR A 140 -13.35 -13.23 -35.32
C THR A 140 -13.85 -13.74 -33.97
N THR A 141 -15.14 -14.10 -33.88
CA THR A 141 -15.74 -14.73 -32.69
C THR A 141 -14.98 -15.98 -32.26
N GLU A 142 -14.60 -16.83 -33.23
CA GLU A 142 -13.84 -18.07 -32.96
C GLU A 142 -12.48 -17.76 -32.36
N ARG A 143 -11.82 -16.72 -32.83
CA ARG A 143 -10.54 -16.30 -32.32
C ARG A 143 -10.63 -15.73 -30.89
N LEU A 144 -11.69 -14.98 -30.60
CA LEU A 144 -11.98 -14.49 -29.25
C LEU A 144 -12.25 -15.66 -28.27
N GLU A 145 -13.09 -16.63 -28.69
CA GLU A 145 -13.37 -17.82 -27.88
C GLU A 145 -12.10 -18.67 -27.65
N GLU A 146 -11.27 -18.86 -28.68
CA GLU A 146 -10.01 -19.59 -28.55
C GLU A 146 -9.08 -18.97 -27.49
N LYS A 147 -8.97 -17.64 -27.44
CA LYS A 147 -8.03 -16.94 -26.55
C LYS A 147 -8.62 -16.64 -25.20
N TYR A 148 -9.89 -16.34 -25.10
CA TYR A 148 -10.52 -15.81 -23.89
C TYR A 148 -11.69 -16.62 -23.35
N GLY A 149 -12.20 -17.62 -24.09
CA GLY A 149 -13.38 -18.43 -23.71
C GLY A 149 -13.26 -19.10 -22.34
N TRP A 150 -12.03 -19.38 -21.89
CA TRP A 150 -11.75 -19.92 -20.56
C TRP A 150 -12.28 -19.03 -19.42
N LEU A 151 -12.43 -17.71 -19.64
CA LEU A 151 -12.96 -16.77 -18.65
C LEU A 151 -14.41 -17.06 -18.25
N ARG A 152 -15.19 -17.72 -19.11
CA ARG A 152 -16.58 -18.07 -18.80
C ARG A 152 -16.68 -18.97 -17.56
N ALA A 153 -15.69 -19.84 -17.35
CA ALA A 153 -15.61 -20.70 -16.17
C ALA A 153 -15.34 -19.94 -14.86
N PHE A 154 -14.92 -18.68 -14.93
CA PHE A 154 -14.61 -17.82 -13.78
C PHE A 154 -15.65 -16.74 -13.51
N ARG A 155 -16.81 -16.77 -14.16
CA ARG A 155 -17.84 -15.72 -14.03
C ARG A 155 -18.28 -15.50 -12.59
N ASN A 156 -18.56 -16.56 -11.86
CA ASN A 156 -18.99 -16.51 -10.46
C ASN A 156 -17.82 -16.11 -9.54
N ASP A 157 -16.62 -16.60 -9.83
CA ASP A 157 -15.41 -16.24 -9.08
C ASP A 157 -15.10 -14.73 -9.23
N LEU A 158 -15.20 -14.21 -10.44
CA LEU A 158 -15.03 -12.78 -10.72
C LEU A 158 -16.08 -11.91 -9.99
N ALA A 159 -17.30 -12.41 -9.84
CA ALA A 159 -18.34 -11.74 -9.03
C ALA A 159 -17.96 -11.72 -7.56
N LEU A 160 -17.57 -12.87 -7.00
CA LEU A 160 -17.15 -13.03 -5.60
C LEU A 160 -15.93 -12.15 -5.26
N TRP A 161 -14.86 -12.24 -6.06
CA TRP A 161 -13.65 -11.44 -5.82
C TRP A 161 -13.91 -9.93 -5.95
N SER A 162 -14.87 -9.54 -6.81
CA SER A 162 -15.31 -8.15 -6.92
C SER A 162 -16.09 -7.69 -5.70
N GLU A 163 -16.88 -8.57 -5.10
CA GLU A 163 -17.56 -8.31 -3.83
C GLU A 163 -16.53 -8.05 -2.73
N TYR A 164 -15.49 -8.88 -2.60
CA TYR A 164 -14.39 -8.66 -1.66
C TYR A 164 -13.71 -7.32 -1.88
N GLN A 165 -13.37 -7.01 -3.14
CA GLN A 165 -12.73 -5.73 -3.48
C GLN A 165 -13.62 -4.54 -3.08
N THR A 166 -14.89 -4.55 -3.49
CA THR A 166 -15.82 -3.47 -3.21
C THR A 166 -16.02 -3.27 -1.69
N LEU A 167 -16.13 -4.36 -0.94
CA LEU A 167 -16.24 -4.32 0.51
C LEU A 167 -15.02 -3.66 1.16
N LEU A 168 -13.83 -4.11 0.80
CA LEU A 168 -12.58 -3.59 1.37
C LEU A 168 -12.33 -2.13 0.95
N GLU A 169 -12.55 -1.77 -0.32
CA GLU A 169 -12.43 -0.39 -0.80
C GLU A 169 -13.37 0.57 -0.08
N ASN A 170 -14.63 0.18 0.14
CA ASN A 170 -15.58 0.99 0.91
C ASN A 170 -15.18 1.12 2.38
N SER A 171 -14.64 0.06 2.98
CA SER A 171 -14.16 0.09 4.36
C SER A 171 -12.92 1.00 4.52
N ILE A 172 -11.96 0.88 3.60
CA ILE A 172 -10.77 1.75 3.55
C ILE A 172 -11.19 3.21 3.36
N ASP A 173 -12.07 3.49 2.40
CA ASP A 173 -12.50 4.86 2.09
C ASP A 173 -13.22 5.52 3.28
N GLU A 174 -14.05 4.77 4.02
CA GLU A 174 -14.71 5.25 5.22
C GLU A 174 -13.69 5.63 6.31
N ILE A 175 -12.78 4.72 6.64
CA ILE A 175 -11.78 4.95 7.68
C ILE A 175 -10.76 6.02 7.27
N ARG A 176 -10.37 6.08 6.00
CA ARG A 176 -9.46 7.10 5.48
C ARG A 176 -10.03 8.51 5.60
N ARG A 177 -11.34 8.68 5.31
CA ARG A 177 -12.00 9.98 5.34
C ARG A 177 -12.36 10.44 6.74
N HIS A 178 -12.78 9.52 7.58
CA HIS A 178 -13.41 9.84 8.87
C HIS A 178 -12.56 9.42 10.08
N GLY A 179 -11.51 8.64 9.88
CA GLY A 179 -10.69 8.07 10.95
C GLY A 179 -11.41 6.95 11.71
N TYR A 180 -10.73 6.45 12.74
CA TYR A 180 -11.32 5.53 13.72
C TYR A 180 -12.10 6.31 14.78
N SER A 181 -13.30 5.85 15.09
CA SER A 181 -14.18 6.35 16.14
C SER A 181 -15.09 5.21 16.62
N GLN A 182 -15.76 5.37 17.74
CA GLN A 182 -16.70 4.36 18.24
C GLN A 182 -17.84 4.03 17.25
N SER A 183 -18.19 4.94 16.34
CA SER A 183 -19.21 4.72 15.31
C SER A 183 -18.68 4.11 14.01
N SER A 184 -17.36 3.95 13.84
CA SER A 184 -16.76 3.53 12.57
C SER A 184 -17.26 2.17 12.09
N GLY A 185 -17.38 1.19 12.98
CA GLY A 185 -17.91 -0.13 12.63
C GLY A 185 -19.33 -0.06 12.06
N TYR A 186 -20.19 0.76 12.68
CA TYR A 186 -21.56 0.97 12.20
C TYR A 186 -21.57 1.66 10.82
N GLN A 187 -20.78 2.69 10.62
CA GLN A 187 -20.72 3.41 9.34
C GLN A 187 -20.20 2.51 8.22
N VAL A 188 -19.16 1.74 8.49
CA VAL A 188 -18.65 0.73 7.54
C VAL A 188 -19.71 -0.31 7.22
N ALA A 189 -20.43 -0.84 8.24
CA ALA A 189 -21.49 -1.83 8.04
C ALA A 189 -22.60 -1.30 7.12
N LEU A 190 -23.07 -0.07 7.34
CA LEU A 190 -24.08 0.57 6.49
C LEU A 190 -23.58 0.72 5.04
N ARG A 191 -22.34 1.14 4.87
CA ARG A 191 -21.77 1.42 3.55
C ARG A 191 -21.55 0.16 2.72
N VAL A 192 -21.16 -0.95 3.35
CA VAL A 192 -20.88 -2.20 2.64
C VAL A 192 -22.12 -3.08 2.44
N GLN A 193 -23.15 -2.93 3.25
CA GLN A 193 -24.36 -3.75 3.21
C GLN A 193 -25.00 -3.91 1.83
N PRO A 194 -25.12 -2.85 0.99
CA PRO A 194 -25.71 -2.98 -0.35
C PRO A 194 -24.93 -3.87 -1.32
N HIS A 195 -23.66 -4.14 -1.02
CA HIS A 195 -22.75 -4.86 -1.89
C HIS A 195 -22.56 -6.32 -1.51
N LEU A 196 -23.18 -6.76 -0.39
CA LEU A 196 -23.05 -8.12 0.13
C LEU A 196 -24.06 -9.05 -0.52
N GLN A 197 -23.57 -10.04 -1.24
CA GLN A 197 -24.39 -11.04 -1.94
C GLN A 197 -24.11 -12.45 -1.46
N THR A 198 -22.87 -12.75 -1.05
CA THR A 198 -22.41 -14.09 -0.71
C THR A 198 -22.25 -14.29 0.80
N VAL A 199 -22.21 -15.58 1.23
CA VAL A 199 -21.83 -15.95 2.59
C VAL A 199 -20.39 -15.52 2.88
N ALA A 200 -19.49 -15.76 1.93
CA ALA A 200 -18.07 -15.42 2.07
C ALA A 200 -17.84 -13.89 2.15
N GLY A 201 -18.65 -13.07 1.46
CA GLY A 201 -18.65 -11.61 1.61
C GLY A 201 -19.10 -11.18 3.01
N ARG A 202 -20.15 -11.81 3.57
CA ARG A 202 -20.58 -11.53 4.95
C ARG A 202 -19.52 -11.90 5.99
N GLU A 203 -18.84 -13.03 5.83
CA GLU A 203 -17.73 -13.43 6.69
C GLU A 203 -16.56 -12.44 6.63
N LEU A 204 -16.25 -11.92 5.44
CA LEU A 204 -15.22 -10.89 5.30
C LEU A 204 -15.65 -9.58 5.97
N LYS A 205 -16.91 -9.16 5.82
CA LYS A 205 -17.46 -8.01 6.53
C LYS A 205 -17.30 -8.18 8.05
N ASP A 206 -17.67 -9.35 8.58
CA ASP A 206 -17.61 -9.59 10.03
C ASP A 206 -16.16 -9.52 10.54
N GLN A 207 -15.17 -10.01 9.78
CA GLN A 207 -13.76 -9.86 10.10
C GLN A 207 -13.30 -8.39 10.10
N VAL A 208 -13.77 -7.60 9.14
CA VAL A 208 -13.50 -6.15 9.09
C VAL A 208 -14.12 -5.43 10.28
N LEU A 209 -15.37 -5.74 10.62
CA LEU A 209 -16.05 -5.11 11.75
C LEU A 209 -15.44 -5.49 13.10
N THR A 210 -15.05 -6.74 13.29
CA THR A 210 -14.33 -7.18 14.48
C THR A 210 -13.03 -6.39 14.62
N PHE A 211 -12.24 -6.31 13.56
CA PHE A 211 -11.01 -5.52 13.55
C PHE A 211 -11.26 -4.05 13.91
N ILE A 212 -12.26 -3.39 13.31
CA ILE A 212 -12.58 -2.00 13.63
C ILE A 212 -13.02 -1.85 15.09
N ALA A 213 -13.77 -2.81 15.63
CA ALA A 213 -14.18 -2.80 17.02
C ALA A 213 -12.97 -2.87 17.96
N ASP A 214 -11.98 -3.74 17.64
CA ASP A 214 -10.74 -3.86 18.42
C ASP A 214 -9.95 -2.55 18.40
N GLU A 215 -9.76 -1.93 17.21
CA GLU A 215 -9.04 -0.66 17.06
C GLU A 215 -9.72 0.52 17.77
N THR A 216 -11.03 0.48 17.92
CA THR A 216 -11.81 1.57 18.50
C THR A 216 -12.19 1.36 19.97
N ALA A 217 -11.81 0.23 20.55
CA ALA A 217 -12.21 -0.15 21.93
C ALA A 217 -11.72 0.84 22.99
N SER A 218 -10.55 1.46 22.81
CA SER A 218 -9.93 2.41 23.75
C SER A 218 -10.30 3.87 23.49
N LEU A 219 -11.11 4.16 22.46
CA LEU A 219 -11.46 5.53 22.09
C LEU A 219 -12.58 6.07 22.99
N ALA A 220 -12.40 7.32 23.41
CA ALA A 220 -13.44 8.05 24.12
C ALA A 220 -14.64 8.41 23.23
N ALA A 221 -15.78 8.72 23.85
CA ALA A 221 -16.96 9.18 23.11
C ALA A 221 -16.64 10.47 22.36
N GLY A 222 -16.88 10.48 21.05
CA GLY A 222 -16.59 11.61 20.16
C GLY A 222 -15.14 11.73 19.72
N GLU A 223 -14.23 10.92 20.26
CA GLU A 223 -12.82 10.89 19.81
C GLU A 223 -12.71 10.32 18.41
N ARG A 224 -11.79 10.90 17.61
CA ARG A 224 -11.44 10.43 16.29
C ARG A 224 -9.93 10.39 16.12
N LEU A 225 -9.40 9.26 15.69
CA LEU A 225 -7.99 9.04 15.43
C LEU A 225 -7.74 8.69 13.96
N PRO A 226 -6.58 9.04 13.37
CA PRO A 226 -6.25 8.65 12.01
C PRO A 226 -6.30 7.13 11.82
N GLY A 227 -6.77 6.67 10.66
CA GLY A 227 -6.84 5.24 10.34
C GLY A 227 -6.09 4.85 9.07
N SER A 228 -5.32 5.78 8.47
CA SER A 228 -4.53 5.52 7.27
C SER A 228 -3.20 6.27 7.29
N SER A 229 -2.13 5.56 6.95
CA SER A 229 -0.77 6.09 6.75
C SER A 229 -0.52 6.59 5.32
N GLU A 230 -1.53 6.66 4.47
CA GLU A 230 -1.43 7.08 3.07
C GLU A 230 -0.66 8.40 2.85
N PRO A 231 -0.81 9.45 3.69
CA PRO A 231 -0.01 10.68 3.55
C PRO A 231 1.50 10.43 3.68
N LEU A 232 1.90 9.53 4.57
CA LEU A 232 3.30 9.13 4.74
C LEU A 232 3.78 8.31 3.54
N GLU A 233 3.00 7.33 3.09
CA GLU A 233 3.32 6.50 1.92
C GLU A 233 3.43 7.34 0.64
N SER A 234 2.54 8.31 0.45
CA SER A 234 2.59 9.26 -0.66
C SER A 234 3.90 10.07 -0.64
N SER A 235 4.33 10.52 0.53
CA SER A 235 5.58 11.27 0.71
C SER A 235 6.80 10.40 0.43
N LEU A 236 6.82 9.16 0.92
CA LEU A 236 7.87 8.18 0.61
C LEU A 236 7.88 7.77 -0.86
N GLY A 237 6.70 7.68 -1.50
CA GLY A 237 6.56 7.43 -2.93
C GLY A 237 7.19 8.54 -3.77
N LYS A 238 7.00 9.81 -3.40
CA LYS A 238 7.67 10.96 -4.03
C LYS A 238 9.19 10.87 -3.87
N LEU A 239 9.70 10.54 -2.67
CA LEU A 239 11.12 10.38 -2.45
C LEU A 239 11.71 9.29 -3.36
N LYS A 240 11.02 8.15 -3.50
CA LYS A 240 11.43 7.06 -4.40
C LYS A 240 11.41 7.45 -5.89
N SER A 241 10.47 8.32 -6.31
CA SER A 241 10.46 8.79 -7.70
C SER A 241 11.69 9.64 -8.03
N PHE A 242 12.14 10.46 -7.08
CA PHE A 242 13.40 11.21 -7.24
C PHE A 242 14.62 10.29 -7.30
N GLU A 243 14.62 9.15 -6.60
CA GLU A 243 15.70 8.17 -6.72
C GLU A 243 15.80 7.59 -8.14
N GLY A 244 14.66 7.34 -8.80
CA GLY A 244 14.61 6.83 -10.18
C GLY A 244 15.15 7.82 -11.21
N ASP A 245 15.00 9.12 -10.97
CA ASP A 245 15.48 10.19 -11.87
C ASP A 245 16.97 10.50 -11.68
N PHE A 246 17.59 10.07 -10.57
CA PHE A 246 18.99 10.32 -10.23
C PHE A 246 19.81 9.04 -10.17
N ASP A 247 20.11 8.46 -11.31
CA ASP A 247 20.89 7.21 -11.48
C ASP A 247 22.24 7.16 -10.73
N LYS A 248 22.74 8.29 -10.25
CA LYS A 248 24.09 8.40 -9.65
C LYS A 248 24.12 8.77 -8.17
N SER A 249 22.98 9.16 -7.58
CA SER A 249 22.91 9.58 -6.18
C SER A 249 22.19 8.53 -5.34
N GLY A 250 22.78 7.55 -4.81
CA GLY A 250 22.08 6.55 -3.98
C GLY A 250 21.14 7.18 -2.92
N PHE A 251 20.21 6.40 -2.41
CA PHE A 251 19.18 6.76 -1.42
C PHE A 251 19.70 7.62 -0.25
N THR A 252 20.93 7.37 0.17
CA THR A 252 21.61 8.09 1.27
C THR A 252 21.68 9.61 1.09
N SER A 253 21.91 10.09 -0.14
CA SER A 253 21.99 11.53 -0.42
C SER A 253 20.63 12.21 -0.53
N LEU A 254 19.55 11.43 -0.70
CA LEU A 254 18.17 11.94 -0.79
C LEU A 254 17.49 12.04 0.58
N LEU A 255 17.98 11.35 1.60
CA LEU A 255 17.38 11.38 2.94
C LEU A 255 17.24 12.80 3.51
N PRO A 256 18.25 13.68 3.44
CA PRO A 256 18.09 15.08 3.89
C PRO A 256 17.00 15.85 3.14
N ALA A 257 16.72 15.48 1.87
CA ALA A 257 15.69 16.15 1.08
C ALA A 257 14.26 15.78 1.53
N PHE A 258 14.08 14.71 2.33
CA PHE A 258 12.76 14.30 2.81
C PHE A 258 12.06 15.39 3.63
N GLY A 259 12.81 16.14 4.46
CA GLY A 259 12.30 17.29 5.20
C GLY A 259 11.70 18.36 4.29
N ALA A 260 12.35 18.61 3.15
CA ALA A 260 11.87 19.55 2.15
C ALA A 260 10.60 19.06 1.42
N LEU A 261 10.45 17.76 1.21
CA LEU A 261 9.28 17.18 0.55
C LEU A 261 8.00 17.23 1.39
N VAL A 262 8.13 17.17 2.71
CA VAL A 262 6.98 17.18 3.64
C VAL A 262 6.73 18.53 4.29
N GLY A 263 7.67 19.49 4.18
CA GLY A 263 7.59 20.84 4.72
C GLY A 263 6.89 21.81 3.76
N ARG A 264 6.29 22.88 4.33
CA ARG A 264 5.89 24.05 3.55
C ARG A 264 7.08 24.98 3.46
N LEU A 265 7.78 24.93 2.33
CA LEU A 265 8.93 25.81 2.09
C LEU A 265 8.44 27.13 1.49
N THR A 266 8.94 28.26 2.04
CA THR A 266 8.80 29.58 1.39
C THR A 266 10.06 29.92 0.61
N PRO A 267 9.99 30.84 -0.38
CA PRO A 267 11.17 31.30 -1.10
C PRO A 267 12.26 31.83 -0.16
N GLU A 268 11.87 32.51 0.92
CA GLU A 268 12.77 33.07 1.93
C GLU A 268 13.52 31.95 2.68
N MET A 269 12.82 30.92 3.14
CA MET A 269 13.43 29.74 3.80
C MET A 269 14.43 29.04 2.88
N ILE A 270 14.10 28.92 1.59
CA ILE A 270 15.00 28.31 0.60
C ILE A 270 16.25 29.17 0.43
N TYR A 271 16.08 30.48 0.28
CA TYR A 271 17.19 31.41 0.15
C TYR A 271 18.11 31.39 1.38
N GLU A 272 17.55 31.48 2.58
CA GLU A 272 18.31 31.44 3.83
C GLU A 272 19.07 30.09 3.96
N ALA A 273 18.44 28.99 3.63
CA ALA A 273 19.10 27.66 3.67
C ALA A 273 20.27 27.58 2.70
N LEU A 274 20.11 28.09 1.47
CA LEU A 274 21.18 28.09 0.45
C LEU A 274 22.35 29.00 0.81
N VAL A 275 22.09 30.11 1.51
CA VAL A 275 23.13 31.04 1.94
C VAL A 275 23.84 30.59 3.21
N SER A 276 23.09 30.00 4.18
CA SER A 276 23.62 29.65 5.49
C SER A 276 24.26 28.26 5.56
N VAL A 277 23.88 27.34 4.64
CA VAL A 277 24.35 25.93 4.68
C VAL A 277 25.18 25.59 3.44
N PRO A 278 26.52 25.75 3.50
CA PRO A 278 27.39 25.33 2.41
C PRO A 278 27.24 23.83 2.07
N GLY A 279 27.23 23.49 0.78
CA GLY A 279 27.09 22.10 0.33
C GLY A 279 28.16 21.15 0.88
N LYS A 280 29.36 21.64 1.26
CA LYS A 280 30.37 20.87 1.98
C LYS A 280 29.91 20.38 3.34
N ASN A 281 29.12 21.17 4.07
CA ASN A 281 28.59 20.83 5.38
C ASN A 281 27.53 19.71 5.25
N VAL A 282 26.69 19.80 4.22
CA VAL A 282 25.71 18.71 3.92
C VAL A 282 26.44 17.41 3.60
N LYS A 283 27.46 17.44 2.75
CA LYS A 283 28.28 16.26 2.42
C LYS A 283 28.97 15.68 3.66
N HIS A 284 29.51 16.53 4.51
CA HIS A 284 30.16 16.11 5.75
C HIS A 284 29.14 15.44 6.69
N TRP A 285 27.99 16.06 6.89
CA TRP A 285 26.90 15.47 7.69
C TRP A 285 26.46 14.11 7.17
N ILE A 286 26.24 13.99 5.85
CA ILE A 286 25.89 12.72 5.20
C ILE A 286 26.95 11.64 5.50
N THR A 287 28.22 11.98 5.36
CA THR A 287 29.32 11.03 5.61
C THR A 287 29.38 10.59 7.06
N GLN A 288 29.15 11.51 8.00
CA GLN A 288 29.19 11.22 9.43
C GLN A 288 27.99 10.38 9.90
N HIS A 289 26.78 10.70 9.43
CA HIS A 289 25.54 10.12 9.98
C HIS A 289 24.97 8.98 9.12
N LEU A 290 25.16 9.01 7.82
CA LEU A 290 24.62 8.00 6.89
C LEU A 290 25.70 7.03 6.39
N GLY A 291 26.97 7.39 6.59
CA GLY A 291 28.11 6.58 6.16
C GLY A 291 28.24 6.47 4.63
N GLN A 292 28.91 5.40 4.18
CA GLN A 292 29.11 5.14 2.75
C GLN A 292 27.96 4.30 2.18
N THR A 293 27.53 4.65 0.95
CA THR A 293 26.55 3.84 0.21
C THR A 293 27.10 2.44 -0.10
N PHE A 294 26.23 1.46 -0.27
CA PHE A 294 26.64 0.12 -0.72
C PHE A 294 27.43 0.15 -2.03
N LEU A 295 27.08 1.07 -2.95
CA LEU A 295 27.82 1.23 -4.19
C LEU A 295 29.25 1.72 -3.95
N SER A 296 29.45 2.67 -3.02
CA SER A 296 30.76 3.14 -2.61
C SER A 296 31.57 2.03 -1.94
N LYS A 297 30.98 1.29 -1.02
CA LYS A 297 31.61 0.13 -0.37
C LYS A 297 32.00 -0.93 -1.39
N ARG A 298 31.13 -1.25 -2.34
CA ARG A 298 31.40 -2.20 -3.42
C ARG A 298 32.55 -1.74 -4.32
N ARG A 299 32.59 -0.45 -4.70
CA ARG A 299 33.68 0.10 -5.48
C ARG A 299 35.02 -0.04 -4.77
N LEU A 300 35.07 0.33 -3.48
CA LEU A 300 36.27 0.20 -2.68
C LEU A 300 36.72 -1.27 -2.54
N ALA A 301 35.77 -2.19 -2.33
CA ALA A 301 36.08 -3.62 -2.21
C ALA A 301 36.56 -4.29 -3.53
N LEU A 302 36.21 -3.71 -4.68
CA LEU A 302 36.54 -4.27 -6.01
C LEU A 302 37.63 -3.46 -6.75
N GLN A 303 38.24 -2.47 -6.10
CA GLN A 303 39.36 -1.66 -6.63
C GLN A 303 40.74 -2.26 -6.34
N ASN A 304 40.85 -3.59 -6.16
CA ASN A 304 42.15 -4.29 -6.12
C ASN A 304 42.55 -4.76 -7.49
#